data_f272cad15fd444234d10c3a16e9846cd
#
_entry.id   f272cad15fd444234d10c3a16e9846cd
#
_cell.length_a   1.000
_cell.length_b   1.000
_cell.length_c   1.000
_cell.angle_alpha   90.00
_cell.angle_beta   90.00
_cell.angle_gamma   90.00
#
_symmetry.space_group_name_H-M   'P 1'
#
loop_
_entity.id
_entity.type
_entity.pdbx_description
1 polymer ?
#
loop_
_entity_poly.entity_id
_entity_poly.type
_entity_poly.pdbx_seq_one_letter_code
_entity_poly.pdbx_strand_id
1 'polypeptide(L)'
;MIDFDIESFVRKYMTKRAESLLAADFAKCADEMHRRIDGKRMLVIGGAGTIGSNYVKAALRGFKPSAMFVVDIDENSLTELTRELRAGDGYNVPEVYITEPIDLGSNLFDRFFKAHGPFDIVANFAARKHVRAERDVFSIEAMCGTNVFMAKKLLDLLLDNPPEAFFCVSTDKAANPVNVMGATKKLMEETIMAYSGRLPIKTARFANVAFSNGSLPIGWLNRIAKKQPLSCPLGIRRFFVSPIESGELCLFASVMAESGDIVYPKLDPEKDMIPFDVVVKDMLNDMGLGCKPCLSTAEAKAAMEPLNTRSTLNLSCGSCISWLDQGGYPCEFFGSDTSGEKTFEEFYTDTDVKDETTFINLGAVKNSKKRPVEEVEAIFANLRSIFAKQGSTKADVVSTLKDYLPNFQHIEKGKSLDNRM
;
A
#
# COMPACT_ATOMS: atom_id res chain seq x y z
N MET A 1 14.38 -22.40 12.59
CA MET A 1 13.74 -21.24 11.93
C MET A 1 14.27 -21.26 10.51
N ILE A 2 13.43 -21.19 9.48
CA ILE A 2 13.91 -21.10 8.09
C ILE A 2 14.51 -19.71 7.98
N ASP A 3 15.79 -19.65 7.62
CA ASP A 3 16.49 -18.39 7.38
C ASP A 3 16.07 -17.89 5.99
N PHE A 4 15.23 -16.87 5.94
CA PHE A 4 14.74 -16.28 4.70
C PHE A 4 14.91 -14.78 4.74
N ASP A 5 15.86 -14.29 3.96
CA ASP A 5 16.15 -12.87 3.80
C ASP A 5 15.21 -12.26 2.76
N ILE A 6 14.16 -11.59 3.24
CA ILE A 6 13.15 -10.93 2.41
C ILE A 6 13.78 -9.87 1.50
N GLU A 7 14.73 -9.07 2.01
CA GLU A 7 15.33 -7.97 1.23
C GLU A 7 16.15 -8.53 0.07
N SER A 8 16.99 -9.53 0.34
CA SER A 8 17.77 -10.22 -0.69
C SER A 8 16.87 -10.89 -1.73
N PHE A 9 15.80 -11.57 -1.28
CA PHE A 9 14.82 -12.21 -2.17
C PHE A 9 14.12 -11.19 -3.06
N VAL A 10 13.63 -10.08 -2.51
CA VAL A 10 12.95 -9.02 -3.27
C VAL A 10 13.88 -8.45 -4.34
N ARG A 11 15.12 -8.16 -3.98
CA ARG A 11 16.14 -7.63 -4.91
C ARG A 11 16.45 -8.61 -6.04
N LYS A 12 16.61 -9.89 -5.72
CA LYS A 12 17.03 -10.91 -6.69
C LYS A 12 15.91 -11.38 -7.62
N TYR A 13 14.70 -11.59 -7.08
CA TYR A 13 13.63 -12.25 -7.79
C TYR A 13 12.44 -11.37 -8.16
N MET A 14 12.15 -10.31 -7.36
CA MET A 14 10.95 -9.50 -7.58
C MET A 14 11.23 -8.19 -8.29
N THR A 15 12.18 -7.39 -7.80
CA THR A 15 12.52 -6.11 -8.45
C THR A 15 13.63 -6.26 -9.48
N LYS A 16 14.51 -7.24 -9.30
CA LYS A 16 15.71 -7.48 -10.14
C LYS A 16 16.61 -6.26 -10.27
N ARG A 17 16.61 -5.41 -9.25
CA ARG A 17 17.40 -4.19 -9.16
C ARG A 17 18.43 -4.30 -8.04
N ALA A 18 19.69 -3.97 -8.35
CA ALA A 18 20.77 -3.94 -7.36
C ALA A 18 20.67 -2.70 -6.46
N GLU A 19 20.21 -1.58 -7.03
CA GLU A 19 19.99 -0.31 -6.34
C GLU A 19 18.51 0.06 -6.40
N SER A 20 18.11 1.02 -5.56
CA SER A 20 16.74 1.56 -5.59
C SER A 20 16.42 2.15 -6.97
N LEU A 21 15.18 1.94 -7.43
CA LEU A 21 14.62 2.61 -8.61
C LEU A 21 14.83 4.13 -8.56
N LEU A 22 14.82 4.72 -7.35
CA LEU A 22 14.89 6.17 -7.15
C LEU A 22 16.34 6.69 -6.99
N ALA A 23 17.36 5.84 -6.96
CA ALA A 23 18.72 6.25 -6.65
C ALA A 23 19.22 7.42 -7.52
N ALA A 24 18.97 7.34 -8.84
CA ALA A 24 19.37 8.39 -9.78
C ALA A 24 18.57 9.71 -9.59
N ASP A 25 17.26 9.61 -9.29
CA ASP A 25 16.42 10.78 -9.02
C ASP A 25 16.83 11.48 -7.72
N PHE A 26 17.12 10.72 -6.65
CA PHE A 26 17.63 11.26 -5.39
C PHE A 26 19.00 11.94 -5.58
N ALA A 27 19.91 11.32 -6.31
CA ALA A 27 21.23 11.91 -6.60
C ALA A 27 21.12 13.22 -7.39
N LYS A 28 20.25 13.26 -8.42
CA LYS A 28 19.99 14.45 -9.23
C LYS A 28 19.40 15.60 -8.42
N CYS A 29 18.53 15.29 -7.45
CA CYS A 29 17.75 16.28 -6.70
C CYS A 29 18.22 16.47 -5.24
N ALA A 30 19.38 15.94 -4.86
CA ALA A 30 19.82 15.87 -3.47
C ALA A 30 19.78 17.24 -2.76
N ASP A 31 20.39 18.26 -3.31
CA ASP A 31 20.45 19.61 -2.70
C ASP A 31 19.06 20.22 -2.51
N GLU A 32 18.16 20.01 -3.48
CA GLU A 32 16.79 20.51 -3.40
C GLU A 32 15.98 19.76 -2.34
N MET A 33 16.15 18.45 -2.26
CA MET A 33 15.49 17.64 -1.24
C MET A 33 15.96 18.02 0.17
N HIS A 34 17.26 18.26 0.36
CA HIS A 34 17.80 18.78 1.63
C HIS A 34 17.16 20.12 2.00
N ARG A 35 17.07 21.06 1.07
CA ARG A 35 16.42 22.37 1.32
C ARG A 35 14.94 22.23 1.72
N ARG A 36 14.26 21.22 1.20
CA ARG A 36 12.81 21.02 1.43
C ARG A 36 12.49 20.17 2.65
N ILE A 37 13.47 19.41 3.18
CA ILE A 37 13.22 18.46 4.28
C ILE A 37 13.98 18.85 5.54
N ASP A 38 15.25 19.27 5.42
CA ASP A 38 16.07 19.59 6.59
C ASP A 38 15.48 20.76 7.37
N GLY A 39 15.42 20.61 8.69
CA GLY A 39 14.85 21.59 9.59
C GLY A 39 13.31 21.64 9.58
N LYS A 40 12.60 20.86 8.76
CA LYS A 40 11.14 20.86 8.67
C LYS A 40 10.47 20.03 9.76
N ARG A 41 9.25 20.41 10.11
CA ARG A 41 8.36 19.71 11.01
C ARG A 41 7.44 18.79 10.18
N MET A 42 7.58 17.49 10.36
CA MET A 42 6.86 16.50 9.56
C MET A 42 5.76 15.80 10.37
N LEU A 43 4.57 15.66 9.79
CA LEU A 43 3.47 14.82 10.31
C LEU A 43 3.21 13.68 9.34
N VAL A 44 3.31 12.44 9.84
CA VAL A 44 3.05 11.22 9.07
C VAL A 44 1.89 10.46 9.70
N ILE A 45 0.78 10.35 8.98
CA ILE A 45 -0.45 9.67 9.41
C ILE A 45 -0.55 8.31 8.73
N GLY A 46 -0.86 7.24 9.47
CA GLY A 46 -0.71 5.87 9.01
C GLY A 46 0.77 5.48 8.91
N GLY A 47 1.60 6.08 9.76
CA GLY A 47 3.04 6.01 9.68
C GLY A 47 3.66 4.69 10.17
N ALA A 48 2.89 3.84 10.84
CA ALA A 48 3.34 2.51 11.24
C ALA A 48 3.02 1.40 10.22
N GLY A 49 2.20 1.70 9.19
CA GLY A 49 1.96 0.80 8.07
C GLY A 49 3.21 0.62 7.20
N THR A 50 3.22 -0.40 6.34
CA THR A 50 4.41 -0.73 5.51
C THR A 50 4.96 0.47 4.73
N ILE A 51 4.12 1.25 4.08
CA ILE A 51 4.57 2.39 3.26
C ILE A 51 4.93 3.58 4.15
N GLY A 52 4.08 3.90 5.14
CA GLY A 52 4.29 5.02 6.05
C GLY A 52 5.59 4.87 6.86
N SER A 53 5.88 3.67 7.37
CA SER A 53 7.13 3.40 8.10
C SER A 53 8.37 3.54 7.20
N ASN A 54 8.29 3.08 5.95
CA ASN A 54 9.39 3.26 5.00
C ASN A 54 9.54 4.72 4.53
N TYR A 55 8.46 5.51 4.48
CA TYR A 55 8.52 6.96 4.29
C TYR A 55 9.27 7.65 5.44
N VAL A 56 8.92 7.31 6.69
CA VAL A 56 9.62 7.82 7.89
C VAL A 56 11.10 7.46 7.84
N LYS A 57 11.42 6.19 7.54
CA LYS A 57 12.80 5.70 7.41
C LYS A 57 13.56 6.42 6.30
N ALA A 58 12.97 6.63 5.14
CA ALA A 58 13.58 7.35 4.02
C ALA A 58 13.88 8.81 4.41
N ALA A 59 12.95 9.49 5.09
CA ALA A 59 13.15 10.86 5.56
C ALA A 59 14.26 10.95 6.61
N LEU A 60 14.35 9.99 7.54
CA LEU A 60 15.36 10.02 8.61
C LEU A 60 16.73 9.46 8.21
N ARG A 61 16.79 8.61 7.17
CA ARG A 61 18.07 8.07 6.69
C ARG A 61 18.91 9.10 5.94
N GLY A 62 18.29 9.88 5.08
CA GLY A 62 18.99 10.84 4.22
C GLY A 62 18.96 12.29 4.71
N PHE A 63 17.98 12.68 5.53
CA PHE A 63 17.68 14.06 5.86
C PHE A 63 17.58 14.31 7.36
N LYS A 64 17.48 15.58 7.76
CA LYS A 64 17.49 16.04 9.17
C LYS A 64 16.26 16.93 9.46
N PRO A 65 15.03 16.39 9.48
CA PRO A 65 13.88 17.17 9.92
C PRO A 65 14.08 17.62 11.37
N SER A 66 13.51 18.79 11.72
CA SER A 66 13.60 19.31 13.09
C SER A 66 12.65 18.62 14.07
N ALA A 67 11.55 18.06 13.54
CA ALA A 67 10.60 17.29 14.31
C ALA A 67 9.87 16.25 13.43
N MET A 68 9.57 15.11 14.00
CA MET A 68 8.84 14.03 13.34
C MET A 68 7.69 13.56 14.24
N PHE A 69 6.47 13.69 13.74
CA PHE A 69 5.25 13.23 14.40
C PHE A 69 4.67 12.08 13.59
N VAL A 70 4.48 10.93 14.22
CA VAL A 70 3.97 9.72 13.57
C VAL A 70 2.70 9.27 14.26
N VAL A 71 1.60 9.25 13.52
CA VAL A 71 0.29 8.86 14.03
C VAL A 71 -0.19 7.60 13.30
N ASP A 72 -0.66 6.63 14.05
CA ASP A 72 -1.28 5.40 13.52
C ASP A 72 -2.30 4.88 14.54
N ILE A 73 -3.18 3.98 14.13
CA ILE A 73 -4.10 3.27 15.03
C ILE A 73 -3.45 2.04 15.68
N ASP A 74 -2.33 1.57 15.13
CA ASP A 74 -1.62 0.36 15.59
C ASP A 74 -0.45 0.72 16.52
N GLU A 75 -0.71 0.67 17.82
CA GLU A 75 0.27 0.95 18.87
C GLU A 75 1.49 0.03 18.80
N ASN A 76 1.29 -1.27 18.51
CA ASN A 76 2.40 -2.22 18.42
C ASN A 76 3.34 -1.88 17.28
N SER A 77 2.80 -1.59 16.12
CA SER A 77 3.61 -1.21 14.96
C SER A 77 4.32 0.14 15.16
N LEU A 78 3.74 1.12 15.86
CA LEU A 78 4.41 2.36 16.27
C LEU A 78 5.59 2.09 17.21
N THR A 79 5.40 1.17 18.16
CA THR A 79 6.44 0.76 19.12
C THR A 79 7.62 0.11 18.38
N GLU A 80 7.34 -0.83 17.46
CA GLU A 80 8.40 -1.49 16.68
C GLU A 80 9.13 -0.52 15.77
N LEU A 81 8.43 0.40 15.10
CA LEU A 81 9.07 1.46 14.31
C LEU A 81 10.03 2.30 15.17
N THR A 82 9.60 2.69 16.36
CA THR A 82 10.43 3.47 17.30
C THR A 82 11.68 2.70 17.73
N ARG A 83 11.54 1.40 18.03
CA ARG A 83 12.68 0.54 18.40
C ARG A 83 13.65 0.41 17.23
N GLU A 84 13.16 0.16 16.03
CA GLU A 84 13.98 0.03 14.82
C GLU A 84 14.78 1.32 14.54
N LEU A 85 14.14 2.50 14.62
CA LEU A 85 14.79 3.78 14.37
C LEU A 85 15.86 4.13 15.44
N ARG A 86 15.65 3.71 16.69
CA ARG A 86 16.60 3.95 17.79
C ARG A 86 17.74 2.93 17.86
N ALA A 87 17.48 1.68 17.44
CA ALA A 87 18.47 0.61 17.44
C ALA A 87 19.31 0.56 16.15
N GLY A 88 18.77 1.09 15.04
CA GLY A 88 19.42 1.07 13.74
C GLY A 88 20.40 2.22 13.56
N ASP A 89 21.57 1.93 12.99
CA ASP A 89 22.52 2.95 12.57
C ASP A 89 22.03 3.69 11.32
N GLY A 90 22.39 4.97 11.20
CA GLY A 90 22.16 5.77 9.99
C GLY A 90 20.81 6.48 9.91
N TYR A 91 20.04 6.55 11.01
CA TYR A 91 18.84 7.39 11.09
C TYR A 91 19.08 8.68 11.87
N ASN A 92 18.74 9.82 11.26
CA ASN A 92 18.79 11.13 11.89
C ASN A 92 17.48 11.39 12.68
N VAL A 93 17.27 10.65 13.77
CA VAL A 93 16.06 10.80 14.59
C VAL A 93 16.13 12.16 15.32
N PRO A 94 15.16 13.08 15.09
CA PRO A 94 15.19 14.40 15.74
C PRO A 94 14.90 14.27 17.25
N GLU A 95 15.29 15.29 18.02
CA GLU A 95 14.98 15.35 19.46
C GLU A 95 13.46 15.28 19.70
N VAL A 96 12.68 16.00 18.87
CA VAL A 96 11.22 15.93 18.88
C VAL A 96 10.77 14.82 17.95
N TYR A 97 10.73 13.58 18.46
CA TYR A 97 10.17 12.42 17.79
C TYR A 97 9.00 11.89 18.64
N ILE A 98 7.77 12.06 18.14
CA ILE A 98 6.53 11.74 18.84
C ILE A 98 5.74 10.71 18.03
N THR A 99 5.33 9.63 18.70
CA THR A 99 4.45 8.60 18.13
C THR A 99 3.19 8.48 18.97
N GLU A 100 2.01 8.52 18.32
CA GLU A 100 0.73 8.48 19.01
C GLU A 100 -0.26 7.50 18.36
N PRO A 101 -0.86 6.59 19.14
CA PRO A 101 -1.86 5.64 18.62
C PRO A 101 -3.24 6.31 18.52
N ILE A 102 -3.40 7.20 17.53
CA ILE A 102 -4.60 8.05 17.37
C ILE A 102 -5.26 7.78 16.03
N ASP A 103 -6.59 7.61 16.03
CA ASP A 103 -7.42 7.58 14.82
C ASP A 103 -7.59 8.99 14.24
N LEU A 104 -7.23 9.17 12.97
CA LEU A 104 -7.41 10.41 12.20
C LEU A 104 -8.86 10.91 12.24
N GLY A 105 -9.85 10.01 12.29
CA GLY A 105 -11.27 10.36 12.38
C GLY A 105 -11.71 10.94 13.73
N SER A 106 -10.92 10.77 14.78
CA SER A 106 -11.30 11.12 16.15
C SER A 106 -11.14 12.60 16.46
N ASN A 107 -11.87 13.08 17.49
CA ASN A 107 -11.65 14.41 18.07
C ASN A 107 -10.31 14.54 18.80
N LEU A 108 -9.70 13.41 19.19
CA LEU A 108 -8.38 13.39 19.79
C LEU A 108 -7.33 13.81 18.78
N PHE A 109 -7.45 13.37 17.51
CA PHE A 109 -6.58 13.82 16.43
C PHE A 109 -6.67 15.33 16.22
N ASP A 110 -7.87 15.91 16.26
CA ASP A 110 -8.05 17.38 16.08
C ASP A 110 -7.33 18.16 17.17
N ARG A 111 -7.39 17.67 18.43
CA ARG A 111 -6.66 18.27 19.56
C ARG A 111 -5.16 18.11 19.43
N PHE A 112 -4.69 16.92 19.04
CA PHE A 112 -3.29 16.63 18.78
C PHE A 112 -2.74 17.53 17.68
N PHE A 113 -3.47 17.63 16.56
CA PHE A 113 -3.08 18.44 15.41
C PHE A 113 -2.91 19.93 15.79
N LYS A 114 -3.86 20.47 16.57
CA LYS A 114 -3.82 21.86 17.05
C LYS A 114 -2.71 22.10 18.07
N ALA A 115 -2.42 21.11 18.94
CA ALA A 115 -1.42 21.25 19.99
C ALA A 115 0.02 21.20 19.45
N HIS A 116 0.26 20.46 18.36
CA HIS A 116 1.61 20.22 17.82
C HIS A 116 1.89 20.96 16.50
N GLY A 117 0.86 21.45 15.81
CA GLY A 117 1.03 22.24 14.58
C GLY A 117 1.64 23.62 14.83
N PRO A 118 1.98 24.38 13.77
CA PRO A 118 1.86 23.96 12.39
C PRO A 118 2.91 22.94 11.96
N PHE A 119 2.62 22.21 10.86
CA PHE A 119 3.53 21.26 10.24
C PHE A 119 3.90 21.76 8.84
N ASP A 120 5.17 21.59 8.46
CA ASP A 120 5.67 22.00 7.13
C ASP A 120 5.37 20.93 6.07
N ILE A 121 5.46 19.64 6.44
CA ILE A 121 5.20 18.52 5.55
C ILE A 121 4.18 17.60 6.22
N VAL A 122 3.08 17.31 5.53
CA VAL A 122 2.05 16.39 6.01
C VAL A 122 1.86 15.26 5.01
N ALA A 123 2.04 14.02 5.45
CA ALA A 123 1.90 12.82 4.63
C ALA A 123 0.85 11.88 5.22
N ASN A 124 -0.17 11.52 4.41
CA ASN A 124 -1.27 10.65 4.82
C ASN A 124 -1.17 9.28 4.11
N PHE A 125 -0.89 8.25 4.88
CA PHE A 125 -0.86 6.84 4.48
C PHE A 125 -2.02 6.03 5.05
N ALA A 126 -2.89 6.63 5.86
CA ALA A 126 -4.05 5.95 6.41
C ALA A 126 -4.99 5.49 5.29
N ALA A 127 -5.19 4.18 5.17
CA ALA A 127 -6.01 3.60 4.12
C ALA A 127 -6.52 2.20 4.48
N ARG A 128 -7.72 1.86 4.00
CA ARG A 128 -8.23 0.50 3.89
C ARG A 128 -7.99 0.01 2.47
N LYS A 129 -6.99 -0.88 2.29
CA LYS A 129 -6.41 -1.26 0.99
C LYS A 129 -6.82 -2.63 0.45
N HIS A 130 -7.59 -3.41 1.22
CA HIS A 130 -7.89 -4.79 0.82
C HIS A 130 -9.12 -4.85 -0.09
N VAL A 131 -8.96 -5.35 -1.33
CA VAL A 131 -10.06 -5.59 -2.28
C VAL A 131 -11.09 -6.55 -1.68
N ARG A 132 -10.65 -7.59 -0.95
CA ARG A 132 -11.54 -8.53 -0.25
C ARG A 132 -12.47 -7.89 0.78
N ALA A 133 -12.20 -6.66 1.21
CA ALA A 133 -13.01 -5.96 2.20
C ALA A 133 -14.32 -5.39 1.63
N GLU A 134 -14.58 -5.49 0.33
CA GLU A 134 -15.86 -5.07 -0.27
C GLU A 134 -16.97 -6.15 -0.14
N ARG A 135 -17.20 -6.68 1.06
CA ARG A 135 -18.15 -7.77 1.29
C ARG A 135 -19.60 -7.29 1.39
N ASP A 136 -19.81 -6.24 2.12
CA ASP A 136 -21.10 -5.69 2.50
C ASP A 136 -21.06 -4.15 2.63
N VAL A 137 -22.22 -3.54 2.90
CA VAL A 137 -22.32 -2.07 3.04
C VAL A 137 -21.45 -1.53 4.16
N PHE A 138 -21.30 -2.24 5.29
CA PHE A 138 -20.55 -1.78 6.45
C PHE A 138 -19.05 -1.74 6.18
N SER A 139 -18.53 -2.77 5.52
CA SER A 139 -17.12 -2.81 5.13
C SER A 139 -16.79 -1.75 4.09
N ILE A 140 -17.72 -1.45 3.17
CA ILE A 140 -17.56 -0.36 2.19
C ILE A 140 -17.67 1.01 2.87
N GLU A 141 -18.61 1.21 3.80
CA GLU A 141 -18.71 2.44 4.59
C GLU A 141 -17.41 2.73 5.34
N ALA A 142 -16.86 1.72 6.03
CA ALA A 142 -15.58 1.84 6.71
C ALA A 142 -14.42 2.18 5.74
N MET A 143 -14.47 1.65 4.51
CA MET A 143 -13.49 1.96 3.47
C MET A 143 -13.63 3.41 2.97
N CYS A 144 -14.85 3.88 2.67
CA CYS A 144 -15.12 5.27 2.32
C CYS A 144 -14.73 6.22 3.46
N GLY A 145 -15.06 5.85 4.70
CA GLY A 145 -14.68 6.59 5.91
C GLY A 145 -13.19 6.88 5.94
N THR A 146 -12.37 5.83 5.89
CA THR A 146 -10.91 5.97 5.98
C THR A 146 -10.31 6.60 4.72
N ASN A 147 -10.66 6.08 3.53
CA ASN A 147 -9.97 6.48 2.31
C ASN A 147 -10.39 7.88 1.82
N VAL A 148 -11.64 8.30 2.07
CA VAL A 148 -12.21 9.50 1.46
C VAL A 148 -12.57 10.55 2.50
N PHE A 149 -13.44 10.21 3.48
CA PHE A 149 -13.97 11.22 4.42
C PHE A 149 -12.90 11.74 5.38
N MET A 150 -12.02 10.88 5.87
CA MET A 150 -10.91 11.29 6.74
C MET A 150 -9.85 12.09 5.98
N ALA A 151 -9.60 11.77 4.69
CA ALA A 151 -8.70 12.56 3.86
C ALA A 151 -9.21 14.01 3.71
N LYS A 152 -10.52 14.19 3.45
CA LYS A 152 -11.12 15.53 3.41
C LYS A 152 -11.05 16.24 4.75
N LYS A 153 -11.40 15.56 5.87
CA LYS A 153 -11.28 16.15 7.22
C LYS A 153 -9.88 16.70 7.46
N LEU A 154 -8.85 15.98 7.05
CA LEU A 154 -7.46 16.43 7.17
C LEU A 154 -7.20 17.66 6.32
N LEU A 155 -7.70 17.71 5.08
CA LEU A 155 -7.55 18.89 4.22
C LEU A 155 -8.21 20.14 4.82
N ASP A 156 -9.40 19.99 5.41
CA ASP A 156 -10.10 21.08 6.06
C ASP A 156 -9.29 21.64 7.25
N LEU A 157 -8.65 20.78 8.05
CA LEU A 157 -7.76 21.20 9.14
C LEU A 157 -6.49 21.92 8.63
N LEU A 158 -6.00 21.56 7.45
CA LEU A 158 -4.80 22.16 6.85
C LEU A 158 -5.07 23.54 6.24
N LEU A 159 -6.32 23.90 5.98
CA LEU A 159 -6.66 25.23 5.42
C LEU A 159 -6.33 26.39 6.38
N ASP A 160 -6.40 26.17 7.69
CA ASP A 160 -6.08 27.20 8.68
C ASP A 160 -4.58 27.50 8.73
N ASN A 161 -3.74 26.49 8.50
CA ASN A 161 -2.28 26.60 8.46
C ASN A 161 -1.75 25.68 7.36
N PRO A 162 -1.73 26.14 6.10
CA PRO A 162 -1.27 25.34 4.95
C PRO A 162 0.18 24.90 5.10
N PRO A 163 0.50 23.60 4.91
CA PRO A 163 1.87 23.12 4.89
C PRO A 163 2.59 23.53 3.60
N GLU A 164 3.91 23.40 3.57
CA GLU A 164 4.70 23.54 2.33
C GLU A 164 4.49 22.33 1.39
N ALA A 165 4.16 21.17 1.94
CA ALA A 165 3.86 19.97 1.18
C ALA A 165 2.76 19.12 1.85
N PHE A 166 1.76 18.73 1.08
CA PHE A 166 0.78 17.71 1.47
C PHE A 166 0.84 16.54 0.50
N PHE A 167 0.96 15.35 1.04
CA PHE A 167 0.97 14.10 0.29
C PHE A 167 -0.11 13.14 0.80
N CYS A 168 -0.83 12.51 -0.10
CA CYS A 168 -1.77 11.44 0.25
C CYS A 168 -1.53 10.24 -0.68
N VAL A 169 -1.26 9.07 -0.11
CA VAL A 169 -0.93 7.88 -0.89
C VAL A 169 -2.11 7.40 -1.74
N SER A 170 -1.86 7.08 -3.00
CA SER A 170 -2.82 6.41 -3.91
C SER A 170 -2.32 5.03 -4.35
N THR A 171 -2.85 4.48 -5.42
CA THR A 171 -2.56 3.13 -5.93
C THR A 171 -2.79 3.07 -7.44
N ASP A 172 -2.13 2.14 -8.12
CA ASP A 172 -2.37 1.74 -9.50
C ASP A 172 -3.86 1.43 -9.78
N LYS A 173 -4.57 0.86 -8.80
CA LYS A 173 -5.99 0.49 -8.90
C LYS A 173 -6.95 1.67 -9.02
N ALA A 174 -6.48 2.89 -8.75
CA ALA A 174 -7.26 4.13 -8.91
C ALA A 174 -7.32 4.63 -10.36
N ALA A 175 -6.41 4.20 -11.25
CA ALA A 175 -6.40 4.64 -12.65
C ALA A 175 -7.68 4.20 -13.39
N ASN A 176 -7.92 2.88 -13.44
CA ASN A 176 -9.10 2.26 -14.06
C ASN A 176 -9.75 1.31 -13.03
N PRO A 177 -10.56 1.81 -12.08
CA PRO A 177 -11.05 1.00 -10.97
C PRO A 177 -12.05 -0.06 -11.43
N VAL A 178 -11.87 -1.30 -10.96
CA VAL A 178 -12.79 -2.44 -11.21
C VAL A 178 -13.32 -3.03 -9.90
N ASN A 179 -12.95 -2.45 -8.76
CA ASN A 179 -13.39 -2.83 -7.43
C ASN A 179 -13.64 -1.57 -6.59
N VAL A 180 -14.38 -1.74 -5.48
CA VAL A 180 -14.75 -0.61 -4.63
C VAL A 180 -13.52 0.05 -3.99
N MET A 181 -12.50 -0.73 -3.64
CA MET A 181 -11.27 -0.18 -3.08
C MET A 181 -10.59 0.79 -4.07
N GLY A 182 -10.43 0.39 -5.33
CA GLY A 182 -9.90 1.27 -6.39
C GLY A 182 -10.79 2.50 -6.62
N ALA A 183 -12.13 2.33 -6.61
CA ALA A 183 -13.08 3.44 -6.74
C ALA A 183 -12.97 4.43 -5.58
N THR A 184 -12.84 3.96 -4.33
CA THR A 184 -12.64 4.87 -3.19
C THR A 184 -11.31 5.61 -3.26
N LYS A 185 -10.24 4.99 -3.77
CA LYS A 185 -8.95 5.67 -3.96
C LYS A 185 -9.02 6.67 -5.12
N LYS A 186 -9.75 6.37 -6.19
CA LYS A 186 -10.01 7.34 -7.27
C LYS A 186 -10.80 8.55 -6.74
N LEU A 187 -11.86 8.31 -5.96
CA LEU A 187 -12.64 9.37 -5.34
C LEU A 187 -11.78 10.19 -4.37
N MET A 188 -10.89 9.56 -3.61
CA MET A 188 -9.91 10.24 -2.76
C MET A 188 -8.99 11.14 -3.60
N GLU A 189 -8.43 10.66 -4.73
CA GLU A 189 -7.63 11.50 -5.63
C GLU A 189 -8.41 12.74 -6.07
N GLU A 190 -9.64 12.58 -6.57
CA GLU A 190 -10.47 13.72 -7.01
C GLU A 190 -10.84 14.65 -5.83
N THR A 191 -11.03 14.11 -4.63
CA THR A 191 -11.27 14.89 -3.40
C THR A 191 -10.05 15.76 -3.05
N ILE A 192 -8.85 15.17 -2.98
CA ILE A 192 -7.65 15.95 -2.62
C ILE A 192 -7.32 16.99 -3.70
N MET A 193 -7.51 16.64 -4.98
CA MET A 193 -7.27 17.55 -6.10
C MET A 193 -8.21 18.78 -6.12
N ALA A 194 -9.42 18.67 -5.54
CA ALA A 194 -10.31 19.80 -5.35
C ALA A 194 -9.69 20.93 -4.50
N TYR A 195 -8.74 20.58 -3.64
CA TYR A 195 -8.03 21.55 -2.78
C TYR A 195 -6.71 22.07 -3.38
N SER A 196 -6.28 21.58 -4.55
CA SER A 196 -4.97 21.91 -5.13
C SER A 196 -4.75 23.38 -5.50
N GLY A 197 -5.81 24.19 -5.54
CA GLY A 197 -5.73 25.64 -5.68
C GLY A 197 -5.45 26.38 -4.37
N ARG A 198 -5.56 25.73 -3.21
CA ARG A 198 -5.38 26.30 -1.88
C ARG A 198 -4.31 25.60 -1.04
N LEU A 199 -4.02 24.35 -1.35
CA LEU A 199 -3.03 23.51 -0.67
C LEU A 199 -2.07 22.90 -1.70
N PRO A 200 -0.80 22.66 -1.34
CA PRO A 200 0.20 22.04 -2.23
C PRO A 200 -0.01 20.52 -2.32
N ILE A 201 -1.07 20.09 -2.98
CA ILE A 201 -1.53 18.70 -3.05
C ILE A 201 -0.67 17.86 -3.98
N LYS A 202 -0.19 16.72 -3.49
CA LYS A 202 0.56 15.72 -4.27
C LYS A 202 0.08 14.33 -3.91
N THR A 203 0.15 13.42 -4.88
CA THR A 203 -0.18 12.00 -4.67
C THR A 203 0.68 11.12 -5.56
N ALA A 204 0.75 9.83 -5.26
CA ALA A 204 1.43 8.86 -6.08
C ALA A 204 0.62 7.56 -6.22
N ARG A 205 0.59 7.03 -7.46
CA ARG A 205 0.15 5.68 -7.78
C ARG A 205 1.38 4.82 -7.94
N PHE A 206 1.45 3.72 -7.24
CA PHE A 206 2.58 2.82 -7.38
C PHE A 206 2.18 1.36 -7.29
N ALA A 207 3.12 0.52 -7.63
CA ALA A 207 3.03 -0.92 -7.74
C ALA A 207 2.73 -1.62 -6.41
N ASN A 208 2.58 -2.92 -6.43
CA ASN A 208 2.50 -3.70 -5.21
C ASN A 208 3.83 -3.61 -4.45
N VAL A 209 3.74 -3.27 -3.18
CA VAL A 209 4.92 -3.32 -2.30
C VAL A 209 5.17 -4.77 -1.90
N ALA A 210 6.34 -5.27 -2.26
CA ALA A 210 6.75 -6.64 -1.98
C ALA A 210 6.69 -6.92 -0.47
N PHE A 211 6.11 -8.06 -0.09
CA PHE A 211 5.92 -8.50 1.30
C PHE A 211 5.27 -7.46 2.24
N SER A 212 4.47 -6.54 1.70
CA SER A 212 3.72 -5.58 2.53
C SER A 212 2.68 -6.30 3.41
N ASN A 213 2.36 -5.71 4.57
CA ASN A 213 1.36 -6.25 5.50
C ASN A 213 0.04 -6.58 4.79
N GLY A 214 -0.42 -7.83 4.96
CA GLY A 214 -1.63 -8.35 4.33
C GLY A 214 -1.51 -8.64 2.83
N SER A 215 -0.32 -8.57 2.23
CA SER A 215 -0.09 -9.00 0.85
C SER A 215 -0.08 -10.52 0.72
N LEU A 216 -0.26 -11.02 -0.51
CA LEU A 216 -0.22 -12.45 -0.79
C LEU A 216 1.13 -13.09 -0.41
N PRO A 217 2.32 -12.51 -0.73
CA PRO A 217 3.61 -13.07 -0.33
C PRO A 217 3.80 -13.18 1.20
N ILE A 218 3.40 -12.16 1.98
CA ILE A 218 3.45 -12.27 3.45
C ILE A 218 2.47 -13.32 3.98
N GLY A 219 1.33 -13.48 3.29
CA GLY A 219 0.37 -14.55 3.58
C GLY A 219 0.98 -15.94 3.40
N TRP A 220 1.82 -16.15 2.37
CA TRP A 220 2.54 -17.42 2.18
C TRP A 220 3.53 -17.70 3.31
N LEU A 221 4.34 -16.71 3.72
CA LEU A 221 5.26 -16.86 4.85
C LEU A 221 4.52 -17.21 6.16
N ASN A 222 3.40 -16.54 6.43
CA ASN A 222 2.57 -16.82 7.60
C ASN A 222 1.98 -18.24 7.56
N ARG A 223 1.60 -18.75 6.40
CA ARG A 223 1.11 -20.13 6.23
C ARG A 223 2.22 -21.15 6.40
N ILE A 224 3.40 -20.90 5.84
CA ILE A 224 4.57 -21.77 6.06
C ILE A 224 4.88 -21.85 7.55
N ALA A 225 4.93 -20.73 8.27
CA ALA A 225 5.16 -20.70 9.71
C ALA A 225 4.10 -21.49 10.51
N LYS A 226 2.85 -21.52 10.02
CA LYS A 226 1.72 -22.26 10.61
C LYS A 226 1.57 -23.67 10.06
N LYS A 227 2.49 -24.14 9.22
CA LYS A 227 2.43 -25.46 8.56
C LYS A 227 1.11 -25.67 7.79
N GLN A 228 0.72 -24.68 7.01
CA GLN A 228 -0.48 -24.70 6.18
C GLN A 228 -0.10 -24.72 4.70
N PRO A 229 -0.87 -25.39 3.82
CA PRO A 229 -0.59 -25.39 2.39
C PRO A 229 -0.73 -23.99 1.81
N LEU A 230 -0.04 -23.72 0.73
CA LEU A 230 -0.14 -22.45 0.01
C LEU A 230 -1.24 -22.48 -1.03
N SER A 231 -1.70 -21.31 -1.42
CA SER A 231 -2.56 -21.13 -2.60
C SER A 231 -2.06 -19.91 -3.41
N CYS A 232 -2.07 -20.06 -4.74
CA CYS A 232 -1.52 -19.06 -5.64
C CYS A 232 -2.39 -18.92 -6.90
N PRO A 233 -2.82 -17.69 -7.28
CA PRO A 233 -3.52 -17.48 -8.53
C PRO A 233 -2.58 -17.60 -9.72
N LEU A 234 -3.04 -18.25 -10.79
CA LEU A 234 -2.34 -18.35 -12.09
C LEU A 234 -2.69 -17.16 -12.98
N GLY A 235 -1.71 -16.73 -13.79
CA GLY A 235 -1.90 -15.73 -14.82
C GLY A 235 -2.06 -14.29 -14.30
N ILE A 236 -1.87 -14.05 -13.01
CA ILE A 236 -1.90 -12.71 -12.42
C ILE A 236 -0.48 -12.16 -12.35
N ARG A 237 -0.22 -11.13 -13.14
CA ARG A 237 1.07 -10.42 -13.18
C ARG A 237 0.97 -9.09 -12.43
N ARG A 238 2.03 -8.72 -11.74
CA ARG A 238 2.10 -7.44 -11.00
C ARG A 238 3.48 -6.81 -11.14
N PHE A 239 3.47 -5.48 -11.14
CA PHE A 239 4.67 -4.70 -10.84
C PHE A 239 4.97 -4.77 -9.35
N PHE A 240 6.24 -4.81 -9.00
CA PHE A 240 6.68 -4.75 -7.61
C PHE A 240 7.69 -3.62 -7.40
N VAL A 241 7.56 -2.98 -6.24
CA VAL A 241 8.58 -2.14 -5.64
C VAL A 241 8.98 -2.75 -4.30
N SER A 242 10.22 -2.53 -3.88
CA SER A 242 10.64 -2.94 -2.54
C SER A 242 9.99 -2.05 -1.47
N PRO A 243 9.94 -2.48 -0.19
CA PRO A 243 9.51 -1.63 0.91
C PRO A 243 10.27 -0.30 0.95
N ILE A 244 11.60 -0.33 0.75
CA ILE A 244 12.46 0.87 0.72
C ILE A 244 12.03 1.79 -0.42
N GLU A 245 11.94 1.29 -1.66
CA GLU A 245 11.52 2.06 -2.82
C GLU A 245 10.13 2.69 -2.64
N SER A 246 9.22 2.01 -1.92
CA SER A 246 7.88 2.56 -1.65
C SER A 246 7.94 3.83 -0.78
N GLY A 247 8.78 3.83 0.24
CA GLY A 247 9.00 5.01 1.10
C GLY A 247 9.70 6.14 0.36
N GLU A 248 10.76 5.81 -0.38
CA GLU A 248 11.53 6.77 -1.18
C GLU A 248 10.66 7.43 -2.26
N LEU A 249 9.84 6.66 -2.99
CA LEU A 249 8.92 7.19 -3.99
C LEU A 249 7.94 8.20 -3.37
N CYS A 250 7.33 7.84 -2.24
CA CYS A 250 6.40 8.73 -1.56
C CYS A 250 7.09 9.99 -1.02
N LEU A 251 8.30 9.87 -0.47
CA LEU A 251 9.08 11.01 0.02
C LEU A 251 9.44 11.93 -1.15
N PHE A 252 9.98 11.39 -2.23
CA PHE A 252 10.34 12.15 -3.42
C PHE A 252 9.12 12.87 -4.01
N ALA A 253 8.01 12.14 -4.21
CA ALA A 253 6.76 12.72 -4.72
C ALA A 253 6.22 13.83 -3.81
N SER A 254 6.31 13.66 -2.48
CA SER A 254 5.78 14.64 -1.51
C SER A 254 6.50 15.98 -1.57
N VAL A 255 7.81 16.00 -1.86
CA VAL A 255 8.61 17.21 -1.83
C VAL A 255 9.01 17.73 -3.21
N MET A 256 9.14 16.88 -4.23
CA MET A 256 9.64 17.26 -5.55
C MET A 256 8.57 17.47 -6.61
N ALA A 257 7.41 16.79 -6.53
CA ALA A 257 6.33 16.95 -7.49
C ALA A 257 5.66 18.34 -7.38
N GLU A 258 4.98 18.77 -8.43
CA GLU A 258 4.16 19.97 -8.45
C GLU A 258 2.79 19.73 -7.81
N SER A 259 2.12 20.80 -7.36
CA SER A 259 0.77 20.70 -6.83
C SER A 259 -0.21 20.28 -7.93
N GLY A 260 -0.94 19.21 -7.67
CA GLY A 260 -1.90 18.62 -8.63
C GLY A 260 -1.35 17.41 -9.38
N ASP A 261 -0.07 17.05 -9.19
CA ASP A 261 0.53 15.90 -9.84
C ASP A 261 0.08 14.58 -9.20
N ILE A 262 -0.10 13.57 -10.07
CA ILE A 262 -0.19 12.17 -9.67
C ILE A 262 1.06 11.45 -10.17
N VAL A 263 2.02 11.23 -9.28
CA VAL A 263 3.31 10.62 -9.61
C VAL A 263 3.18 9.10 -9.76
N TYR A 264 3.95 8.50 -10.66
CA TYR A 264 4.02 7.05 -10.85
C TYR A 264 5.42 6.59 -11.26
N PRO A 265 5.82 5.34 -10.94
CA PRO A 265 7.10 4.80 -11.37
C PRO A 265 7.05 4.43 -12.85
N LYS A 266 8.11 4.72 -13.60
CA LYS A 266 8.30 4.28 -14.97
C LYS A 266 8.77 2.83 -14.99
N LEU A 267 7.81 1.90 -14.99
CA LEU A 267 8.05 0.46 -15.07
C LEU A 267 7.56 -0.08 -16.40
N ASP A 268 8.36 -0.96 -17.01
CA ASP A 268 8.07 -1.58 -18.30
C ASP A 268 7.22 -2.85 -18.09
N PRO A 269 6.00 -2.94 -18.66
CA PRO A 269 5.14 -4.11 -18.49
C PRO A 269 5.76 -5.44 -18.91
N GLU A 270 6.64 -5.42 -19.93
CA GLU A 270 7.26 -6.65 -20.44
C GLU A 270 8.44 -7.12 -19.57
N LYS A 271 9.13 -6.20 -18.88
CA LYS A 271 10.32 -6.50 -18.10
C LYS A 271 10.05 -6.60 -16.60
N ASP A 272 9.20 -5.69 -16.08
CA ASP A 272 9.05 -5.45 -14.64
C ASP A 272 7.83 -6.12 -14.03
N MET A 273 6.90 -6.67 -14.85
CA MET A 273 5.78 -7.45 -14.34
C MET A 273 6.16 -8.90 -14.10
N ILE A 274 5.86 -9.40 -12.91
CA ILE A 274 6.15 -10.78 -12.51
C ILE A 274 4.86 -11.51 -12.13
N PRO A 275 4.66 -12.75 -12.64
CA PRO A 275 3.54 -13.59 -12.22
C PRO A 275 3.69 -14.07 -10.77
N PHE A 276 2.58 -14.12 -10.02
CA PHE A 276 2.61 -14.63 -8.65
C PHE A 276 3.05 -16.09 -8.55
N ASP A 277 2.71 -16.91 -9.53
CA ASP A 277 3.12 -18.33 -9.56
C ASP A 277 4.63 -18.50 -9.76
N VAL A 278 5.32 -17.55 -10.39
CA VAL A 278 6.78 -17.50 -10.43
C VAL A 278 7.32 -17.10 -9.06
N VAL A 279 6.78 -16.04 -8.45
CA VAL A 279 7.23 -15.54 -7.14
C VAL A 279 7.14 -16.62 -6.06
N VAL A 280 6.03 -17.37 -5.99
CA VAL A 280 5.88 -18.42 -4.96
C VAL A 280 6.83 -19.60 -5.16
N LYS A 281 7.09 -19.99 -6.42
CA LYS A 281 8.05 -21.05 -6.74
C LYS A 281 9.47 -20.63 -6.39
N ASP A 282 9.87 -19.41 -6.78
CA ASP A 282 11.19 -18.88 -6.46
C ASP A 282 11.38 -18.75 -4.94
N MET A 283 10.35 -18.28 -4.21
CA MET A 283 10.38 -18.19 -2.75
C MET A 283 10.58 -19.56 -2.08
N LEU A 284 9.81 -20.56 -2.50
CA LEU A 284 9.95 -21.91 -1.95
C LEU A 284 11.32 -22.52 -2.28
N ASN A 285 11.85 -22.28 -3.47
CA ASN A 285 13.18 -22.76 -3.88
C ASN A 285 14.30 -22.06 -3.08
N ASP A 286 14.21 -20.74 -2.91
CA ASP A 286 15.18 -19.95 -2.14
C ASP A 286 15.20 -20.36 -0.65
N MET A 287 14.04 -20.77 -0.11
CA MET A 287 13.90 -21.36 1.23
C MET A 287 14.35 -22.84 1.30
N GLY A 288 14.76 -23.46 0.21
CA GLY A 288 15.14 -24.89 0.15
C GLY A 288 13.96 -25.85 0.33
N LEU A 289 12.72 -25.37 0.14
CA LEU A 289 11.50 -26.18 0.33
C LEU A 289 11.05 -26.89 -0.96
N GLY A 290 11.38 -26.33 -2.14
CA GLY A 290 10.80 -26.76 -3.41
C GLY A 290 9.29 -26.50 -3.46
N CYS A 291 8.68 -26.64 -4.63
CA CYS A 291 7.24 -26.43 -4.81
C CYS A 291 6.58 -27.70 -5.32
N LYS A 292 5.58 -28.22 -4.60
CA LYS A 292 4.70 -29.31 -5.03
C LYS A 292 3.38 -28.74 -5.51
N PRO A 293 3.14 -28.69 -6.84
CA PRO A 293 1.88 -28.23 -7.38
C PRO A 293 0.73 -29.16 -6.98
N CYS A 294 -0.39 -28.58 -6.54
CA CYS A 294 -1.64 -29.27 -6.22
C CYS A 294 -2.78 -28.68 -7.04
N LEU A 295 -3.71 -29.54 -7.48
CA LEU A 295 -4.86 -29.14 -8.32
C LEU A 295 -6.06 -28.69 -7.50
N SER A 296 -6.04 -28.93 -6.19
CA SER A 296 -7.15 -28.54 -5.30
C SER A 296 -6.68 -28.29 -3.88
N THR A 297 -7.49 -27.54 -3.12
CA THR A 297 -7.27 -27.32 -1.68
C THR A 297 -7.27 -28.63 -0.89
N ALA A 298 -8.10 -29.60 -1.28
CA ALA A 298 -8.16 -30.92 -0.63
C ALA A 298 -6.86 -31.70 -0.82
N GLU A 299 -6.32 -31.71 -2.04
CA GLU A 299 -5.03 -32.33 -2.35
C GLU A 299 -3.88 -31.66 -1.59
N ALA A 300 -3.86 -30.31 -1.59
CA ALA A 300 -2.82 -29.56 -0.88
C ALA A 300 -2.85 -29.84 0.64
N LYS A 301 -4.05 -29.91 1.25
CA LYS A 301 -4.22 -30.27 2.67
C LYS A 301 -3.78 -31.72 2.95
N ALA A 302 -4.18 -32.68 2.13
CA ALA A 302 -3.78 -34.07 2.27
C ALA A 302 -2.25 -34.24 2.17
N ALA A 303 -1.58 -33.49 1.31
CA ALA A 303 -0.14 -33.49 1.19
C ALA A 303 0.59 -32.92 2.43
N MET A 304 -0.09 -32.17 3.31
CA MET A 304 0.44 -31.68 4.58
C MET A 304 0.31 -32.68 5.73
N GLU A 305 -0.61 -33.65 5.69
CA GLU A 305 -0.89 -34.59 6.79
C GLU A 305 0.32 -35.42 7.27
N PRO A 306 1.15 -36.00 6.37
CA PRO A 306 2.32 -36.77 6.80
C PRO A 306 3.31 -35.99 7.66
N LEU A 307 3.28 -34.67 7.55
CA LEU A 307 4.19 -33.75 8.25
C LEU A 307 3.64 -33.28 9.58
N ASN A 308 2.33 -33.15 9.69
CA ASN A 308 1.66 -32.79 10.93
C ASN A 308 1.68 -33.94 11.97
N THR A 309 1.62 -35.18 11.51
CA THR A 309 1.69 -36.38 12.38
C THR A 309 3.09 -36.69 12.89
N ARG A 310 4.16 -36.24 12.20
CA ARG A 310 5.55 -36.48 12.60
C ARG A 310 6.19 -35.38 13.43
N SER A 311 5.63 -34.19 13.47
CA SER A 311 6.17 -33.03 14.21
C SER A 311 5.99 -33.13 15.72
N THR A 312 5.27 -34.14 16.25
CA THR A 312 5.22 -34.46 17.68
C THR A 312 6.40 -35.30 18.18
N LEU A 313 7.26 -35.76 17.26
CA LEU A 313 8.45 -36.55 17.58
C LEU A 313 9.74 -35.81 17.25
N ASN A 314 10.27 -35.12 18.26
CA ASN A 314 11.69 -34.70 18.41
C ASN A 314 12.37 -33.90 17.30
N LEU A 315 12.44 -32.59 17.51
CA LEU A 315 13.39 -31.66 16.84
C LEU A 315 14.90 -31.96 17.18
N SER A 316 15.20 -33.05 17.87
CA SER A 316 16.56 -33.38 18.34
C SER A 316 17.22 -34.58 17.63
N CYS A 317 16.56 -35.19 16.66
CA CYS A 317 17.16 -36.34 15.96
C CYS A 317 17.29 -36.05 14.44
N GLY A 318 18.50 -36.18 13.90
CA GLY A 318 18.98 -35.83 12.56
C GLY A 318 18.34 -36.53 11.35
N SER A 319 17.04 -36.81 11.39
CA SER A 319 16.23 -37.28 10.26
C SER A 319 15.11 -36.31 9.94
N CYS A 320 15.46 -35.04 9.68
CA CYS A 320 14.55 -34.12 9.02
C CYS A 320 14.31 -34.65 7.61
N ILE A 321 13.12 -35.17 7.33
CA ILE A 321 12.70 -35.44 5.96
C ILE A 321 12.65 -34.05 5.28
N SER A 322 13.51 -33.89 4.29
CA SER A 322 13.51 -32.69 3.45
C SER A 322 12.16 -32.60 2.73
N TRP A 323 11.60 -31.40 2.63
CA TRP A 323 10.44 -31.14 1.78
C TRP A 323 10.71 -31.61 0.34
N LEU A 324 11.96 -31.48 -0.10
CA LEU A 324 12.41 -31.93 -1.43
C LEU A 324 12.20 -33.41 -1.63
N ASP A 325 12.41 -34.25 -0.60
CA ASP A 325 12.19 -35.71 -0.65
C ASP A 325 10.72 -36.10 -0.82
N GLN A 326 9.79 -35.14 -0.57
CA GLN A 326 8.35 -35.30 -0.74
C GLN A 326 7.80 -34.61 -1.99
N GLY A 327 8.69 -34.11 -2.86
CA GLY A 327 8.34 -33.40 -4.08
C GLY A 327 8.04 -31.92 -3.86
N GLY A 328 8.34 -31.36 -2.67
CA GLY A 328 8.23 -29.95 -2.34
C GLY A 328 7.04 -29.58 -1.44
N TYR A 329 6.99 -28.30 -1.04
CA TYR A 329 5.93 -27.74 -0.22
C TYR A 329 4.62 -27.60 -1.00
N PRO A 330 3.47 -28.10 -0.49
CA PRO A 330 2.20 -28.12 -1.22
C PRO A 330 1.68 -26.73 -1.52
N CYS A 331 1.42 -26.45 -2.78
CA CYS A 331 0.83 -25.21 -3.27
C CYS A 331 -0.29 -25.49 -4.26
N GLU A 332 -1.51 -25.06 -3.93
CA GLU A 332 -2.65 -25.07 -4.86
C GLU A 332 -2.51 -23.94 -5.87
N PHE A 333 -2.55 -24.26 -7.17
CA PHE A 333 -2.61 -23.29 -8.25
C PHE A 333 -4.01 -23.24 -8.83
N PHE A 334 -4.60 -22.03 -8.91
CA PHE A 334 -5.97 -21.86 -9.38
C PHE A 334 -6.10 -20.68 -10.37
N GLY A 335 -7.05 -20.78 -11.30
CA GLY A 335 -7.41 -19.65 -12.16
C GLY A 335 -8.10 -18.54 -11.36
N SER A 336 -7.80 -17.26 -11.67
CA SER A 336 -8.46 -16.13 -11.00
C SER A 336 -9.96 -16.11 -11.31
N ASP A 337 -10.77 -16.42 -10.30
CA ASP A 337 -12.24 -16.39 -10.32
C ASP A 337 -12.84 -15.44 -9.26
N THR A 338 -11.98 -14.57 -8.67
CA THR A 338 -12.38 -13.63 -7.63
C THR A 338 -12.87 -12.31 -8.21
N SER A 339 -13.83 -11.68 -7.51
CA SER A 339 -14.36 -10.37 -7.87
C SER A 339 -13.30 -9.29 -7.79
N GLY A 340 -13.33 -8.33 -8.71
CA GLY A 340 -12.49 -7.13 -8.67
C GLY A 340 -11.00 -7.35 -8.94
N GLU A 341 -10.58 -8.51 -9.49
CA GLU A 341 -9.19 -8.80 -9.84
C GLU A 341 -8.95 -8.63 -11.34
N LYS A 342 -7.94 -7.81 -11.68
CA LYS A 342 -7.41 -7.68 -13.05
C LYS A 342 -6.21 -8.59 -13.27
N THR A 343 -5.95 -8.96 -14.52
CA THR A 343 -4.73 -9.69 -14.91
C THR A 343 -3.48 -8.87 -14.69
N PHE A 344 -3.55 -7.56 -14.93
CA PHE A 344 -2.49 -6.58 -14.65
C PHE A 344 -3.10 -5.22 -14.28
N GLU A 345 -2.32 -4.36 -13.65
CA GLU A 345 -2.71 -3.00 -13.24
C GLU A 345 -1.96 -1.95 -14.03
N GLU A 346 -2.53 -0.73 -14.09
CA GLU A 346 -2.04 0.40 -14.86
C GLU A 346 -1.87 1.61 -13.96
N PHE A 347 -0.85 2.45 -14.22
CA PHE A 347 -0.62 3.66 -13.43
C PHE A 347 -1.41 4.87 -13.94
N TYR A 348 -1.83 4.87 -15.19
CA TYR A 348 -2.52 5.95 -15.88
C TYR A 348 -3.54 5.42 -16.87
N THR A 349 -4.38 6.30 -17.37
CA THR A 349 -5.38 6.02 -18.40
C THR A 349 -4.93 6.59 -19.77
N ASP A 350 -5.59 6.19 -20.84
CA ASP A 350 -5.30 6.70 -22.19
C ASP A 350 -5.58 8.21 -22.34
N THR A 351 -6.41 8.77 -21.45
CA THR A 351 -6.75 10.20 -21.45
C THR A 351 -5.85 11.05 -20.56
N ASP A 352 -4.94 10.42 -19.80
CA ASP A 352 -4.02 11.12 -18.91
C ASP A 352 -2.89 11.81 -19.70
N VAL A 353 -2.65 13.08 -19.42
CA VAL A 353 -1.50 13.83 -19.96
C VAL A 353 -0.30 13.54 -19.06
N LYS A 354 0.71 12.91 -19.63
CA LYS A 354 1.90 12.44 -18.92
C LYS A 354 3.08 13.37 -19.11
N ASP A 355 3.76 13.70 -18.03
CA ASP A 355 5.13 14.20 -18.05
C ASP A 355 6.08 13.05 -17.66
N GLU A 356 6.92 12.66 -18.59
CA GLU A 356 7.93 11.62 -18.40
C GLU A 356 9.35 12.16 -18.52
N THR A 357 9.51 13.48 -18.50
CA THR A 357 10.79 14.17 -18.77
C THR A 357 11.40 14.82 -17.53
N THR A 358 10.57 15.28 -16.60
CA THR A 358 11.03 16.01 -15.39
C THR A 358 11.90 15.12 -14.48
N PHE A 359 11.48 13.88 -14.25
CA PHE A 359 12.20 12.92 -13.41
C PHE A 359 12.78 11.78 -14.23
N ILE A 360 13.83 11.12 -13.72
CA ILE A 360 14.52 10.04 -14.44
C ILE A 360 13.65 8.78 -14.45
N ASN A 361 13.24 8.29 -13.28
CA ASN A 361 12.52 7.02 -13.12
C ASN A 361 11.05 7.19 -12.72
N LEU A 362 10.57 8.43 -12.62
CA LEU A 362 9.18 8.75 -12.31
C LEU A 362 8.53 9.53 -13.43
N GLY A 363 7.25 9.29 -13.67
CA GLY A 363 6.37 10.11 -14.47
C GLY A 363 5.32 10.79 -13.58
N ALA A 364 4.62 11.77 -14.17
CA ALA A 364 3.51 12.45 -13.51
C ALA A 364 2.33 12.63 -14.45
N VAL A 365 1.11 12.35 -13.97
CA VAL A 365 -0.13 12.77 -14.64
C VAL A 365 -0.38 14.23 -14.29
N LYS A 366 -0.50 15.09 -15.28
CA LYS A 366 -0.60 16.55 -15.15
C LYS A 366 -2.03 17.09 -15.24
N ASN A 367 -2.93 16.37 -15.85
CA ASN A 367 -4.33 16.78 -16.07
C ASN A 367 -5.30 16.13 -15.08
N SER A 368 -4.89 15.92 -13.84
CA SER A 368 -5.75 15.35 -12.81
C SER A 368 -7.07 16.11 -12.66
N LYS A 369 -8.20 15.38 -12.57
CA LYS A 369 -9.52 15.98 -12.45
C LYS A 369 -9.63 16.76 -11.14
N LYS A 370 -9.99 18.03 -11.23
CA LYS A 370 -10.24 18.94 -10.10
C LYS A 370 -11.75 19.22 -10.02
N ARG A 371 -12.42 18.55 -9.09
CA ARG A 371 -13.84 18.85 -8.82
C ARG A 371 -13.95 20.15 -8.02
N PRO A 372 -15.04 20.93 -8.16
CA PRO A 372 -15.40 21.94 -7.18
C PRO A 372 -15.59 21.29 -5.79
N VAL A 373 -15.20 22.01 -4.73
CA VAL A 373 -15.35 21.49 -3.34
C VAL A 373 -16.82 21.20 -3.02
N GLU A 374 -17.72 22.02 -3.52
CA GLU A 374 -19.17 21.87 -3.37
C GLU A 374 -19.69 20.56 -3.99
N GLU A 375 -19.10 20.14 -5.11
CA GLU A 375 -19.40 18.83 -5.73
C GLU A 375 -18.93 17.68 -4.84
N VAL A 376 -17.74 17.79 -4.27
CA VAL A 376 -17.20 16.80 -3.32
C VAL A 376 -18.12 16.69 -2.10
N GLU A 377 -18.59 17.80 -1.55
CA GLU A 377 -19.53 17.80 -0.42
C GLU A 377 -20.86 17.12 -0.79
N ALA A 378 -21.40 17.39 -1.97
CA ALA A 378 -22.62 16.75 -2.45
C ALA A 378 -22.46 15.22 -2.59
N ILE A 379 -21.32 14.76 -3.13
CA ILE A 379 -20.98 13.32 -3.21
C ILE A 379 -20.94 12.71 -1.81
N PHE A 380 -20.31 13.36 -0.85
CA PHE A 380 -20.20 12.87 0.52
C PHE A 380 -21.53 12.82 1.23
N ALA A 381 -22.38 13.85 1.04
CA ALA A 381 -23.74 13.87 1.59
C ALA A 381 -24.58 12.71 1.05
N ASN A 382 -24.47 12.43 -0.26
CA ASN A 382 -25.18 11.32 -0.90
C ASN A 382 -24.69 9.95 -0.36
N LEU A 383 -23.37 9.72 -0.31
CA LEU A 383 -22.82 8.49 0.24
C LEU A 383 -23.23 8.27 1.69
N ARG A 384 -23.16 9.31 2.54
CA ARG A 384 -23.60 9.23 3.94
C ARG A 384 -25.11 8.92 4.06
N SER A 385 -25.93 9.49 3.19
CA SER A 385 -27.37 9.19 3.14
C SER A 385 -27.65 7.71 2.83
N ILE A 386 -26.89 7.13 1.90
CA ILE A 386 -27.02 5.71 1.57
C ILE A 386 -26.57 4.84 2.76
N PHE A 387 -25.44 5.15 3.40
CA PHE A 387 -24.98 4.39 4.57
C PHE A 387 -25.95 4.47 5.75
N ALA A 388 -26.58 5.63 5.97
CA ALA A 388 -27.56 5.82 7.04
C ALA A 388 -28.92 5.16 6.77
N LYS A 389 -29.25 4.83 5.52
CA LYS A 389 -30.53 4.25 5.13
C LYS A 389 -30.59 2.76 5.53
N GLN A 390 -31.58 2.39 6.31
CA GLN A 390 -31.84 1.00 6.68
C GLN A 390 -32.10 0.13 5.44
N GLY A 391 -31.43 -1.01 5.33
CA GLY A 391 -31.58 -1.94 4.21
C GLY A 391 -30.74 -1.58 2.97
N SER A 392 -29.89 -0.56 3.02
CA SER A 392 -28.94 -0.29 1.94
C SER A 392 -28.02 -1.49 1.71
N THR A 393 -27.70 -1.72 0.45
CA THR A 393 -26.91 -2.84 -0.02
C THR A 393 -25.58 -2.38 -0.64
N LYS A 394 -24.65 -3.34 -0.84
CA LYS A 394 -23.44 -3.12 -1.65
C LYS A 394 -23.78 -2.55 -3.02
N ALA A 395 -24.85 -3.05 -3.66
CA ALA A 395 -25.26 -2.64 -5.00
C ALA A 395 -25.66 -1.16 -5.05
N ASP A 396 -26.31 -0.63 -4.02
CA ASP A 396 -26.70 0.78 -3.95
C ASP A 396 -25.45 1.68 -3.91
N VAL A 397 -24.46 1.30 -3.11
CA VAL A 397 -23.19 2.06 -3.03
C VAL A 397 -22.40 1.97 -4.34
N VAL A 398 -22.31 0.79 -4.95
CA VAL A 398 -21.62 0.59 -6.24
C VAL A 398 -22.29 1.41 -7.34
N SER A 399 -23.63 1.43 -7.41
CA SER A 399 -24.38 2.26 -8.37
C SER A 399 -24.04 3.73 -8.19
N THR A 400 -24.07 4.23 -6.96
CA THR A 400 -23.75 5.63 -6.65
C THR A 400 -22.31 5.98 -7.00
N LEU A 401 -21.35 5.11 -6.71
CA LEU A 401 -19.95 5.35 -7.10
C LEU A 401 -19.79 5.41 -8.63
N LYS A 402 -20.54 4.60 -9.41
CA LYS A 402 -20.53 4.65 -10.88
C LYS A 402 -21.07 5.98 -11.42
N ASP A 403 -22.06 6.58 -10.77
CA ASP A 403 -22.61 7.88 -11.19
C ASP A 403 -21.54 9.00 -11.10
N TYR A 404 -20.67 8.91 -10.09
CA TYR A 404 -19.60 9.90 -9.89
C TYR A 404 -18.28 9.55 -10.60
N LEU A 405 -18.02 8.27 -10.85
CA LEU A 405 -16.80 7.76 -11.46
C LEU A 405 -17.13 6.97 -12.74
N PRO A 406 -17.32 7.63 -13.89
CA PRO A 406 -17.76 6.98 -15.14
C PRO A 406 -16.86 5.81 -15.60
N ASN A 407 -15.56 5.86 -15.24
CA ASN A 407 -14.59 4.81 -15.59
C ASN A 407 -14.61 3.63 -14.60
N PHE A 408 -15.45 3.68 -13.56
CA PHE A 408 -15.56 2.59 -12.59
C PHE A 408 -16.38 1.43 -13.18
N GLN A 409 -15.71 0.34 -13.53
CA GLN A 409 -16.32 -0.87 -14.07
C GLN A 409 -16.25 -1.98 -13.02
N HIS A 410 -17.21 -2.00 -12.08
CA HIS A 410 -17.23 -3.01 -11.01
C HIS A 410 -17.36 -4.43 -11.60
N ILE A 411 -16.36 -5.29 -11.28
CA ILE A 411 -16.35 -6.70 -11.67
C ILE A 411 -16.82 -7.53 -10.47
N GLU A 412 -18.02 -8.12 -10.57
CA GLU A 412 -18.58 -9.02 -9.56
C GLU A 412 -18.64 -10.45 -10.10
N LYS A 413 -17.96 -11.38 -9.44
CA LYS A 413 -17.95 -12.81 -9.81
C LYS A 413 -18.58 -13.70 -8.73
N GLY A 414 -19.15 -13.10 -7.67
CA GLY A 414 -19.83 -13.80 -6.59
C GLY A 414 -18.93 -14.65 -5.68
N LYS A 415 -17.62 -14.62 -5.86
CA LYS A 415 -16.66 -15.32 -5.01
C LYS A 415 -15.75 -14.33 -4.30
N SER A 416 -15.67 -14.43 -2.97
CA SER A 416 -14.75 -13.68 -2.15
C SER A 416 -13.38 -14.38 -2.08
N LEU A 417 -12.31 -13.59 -1.98
CA LEU A 417 -10.97 -14.11 -1.66
C LEU A 417 -10.94 -14.89 -0.34
N ASP A 418 -11.83 -14.57 0.61
CA ASP A 418 -11.93 -15.27 1.91
C ASP A 418 -12.35 -16.75 1.76
N ASN A 419 -13.02 -17.11 0.68
CA ASN A 419 -13.45 -18.50 0.43
C ASN A 419 -12.29 -19.41 -0.01
N ARG A 420 -11.11 -18.85 -0.25
CA ARG A 420 -9.91 -19.58 -0.70
C ARG A 420 -8.76 -19.55 0.29
N MET A 421 -8.98 -19.06 1.49
CA MET A 421 -7.95 -18.98 2.54
C MET A 421 -8.06 -20.10 3.56
#